data_eac27a441e88ae0ba0f30f09b8d5d5cd
#
_entry.id   eac27a441e88ae0ba0f30f09b8d5d5cd
#
_cell.length_a   1.000
_cell.length_b   1.000
_cell.length_c   1.000
_cell.angle_alpha   90.00
_cell.angle_beta   90.00
_cell.angle_gamma   90.00
#
_symmetry.space_group_name_H-M   'P 1'
#
loop_
_entity.id
_entity.type
_entity.pdbx_description
1 polymer ?
#
loop_
_entity_poly.entity_id
_entity_poly.type
_entity_poly.pdbx_seq_one_letter_code
_entity_poly.pdbx_strand_id
1 'polypeptide(L)'
;VTFGLEELNINNYFYYNMPIQSDIKFLAAFIMGCFFLYGCENDMKAIKDLDAKKVGVEEAKKVVIHYSLGGRKKAILASPLMLRVQEAVPFIEFPNTIHVDFYSVEGKVESMLDAKYAKYKETESNVFLKDSVRVINVLGDTLYCNELNWDLKKTGAEFYTDKPVRIRTRTQIIDGIGMEAKQDFTEWHIIQPVGFLKVPAAQFPN
;
A
#
# COMPACT_ATOMS: atom_id res chain seq x y z
N VAL A 1 81.80 54.44 -40.50
CA VAL A 1 80.67 53.92 -41.24
C VAL A 1 79.43 54.28 -40.41
N THR A 2 78.68 55.26 -40.83
CA THR A 2 77.45 55.81 -40.29
C THR A 2 76.30 55.02 -40.76
N PHE A 3 75.36 54.61 -39.87
CA PHE A 3 74.00 54.19 -40.23
C PHE A 3 72.97 54.98 -39.44
N GLY A 4 72.09 55.63 -40.18
CA GLY A 4 71.06 56.51 -39.72
C GLY A 4 69.93 55.83 -39.03
N LEU A 5 69.33 56.58 -38.10
CA LEU A 5 68.05 56.21 -37.43
C LEU A 5 66.90 56.79 -38.27
N GLU A 6 66.11 55.96 -38.86
CA GLU A 6 64.79 56.36 -39.39
C GLU A 6 63.74 56.29 -38.27
N GLU A 7 63.10 57.38 -37.97
CA GLU A 7 61.95 57.53 -37.10
C GLU A 7 60.72 56.94 -37.75
N LEU A 8 60.18 55.94 -37.13
CA LEU A 8 58.84 55.40 -37.46
C LEU A 8 57.76 56.15 -36.66
N ASN A 9 57.09 57.04 -37.35
CA ASN A 9 55.93 57.78 -36.88
C ASN A 9 54.72 56.88 -36.90
N ILE A 10 54.26 56.40 -35.70
CA ILE A 10 53.06 55.61 -35.56
C ILE A 10 51.96 56.46 -34.92
N ASN A 11 51.30 57.24 -35.74
CA ASN A 11 50.04 57.90 -35.37
C ASN A 11 48.91 57.37 -36.31
N ASN A 12 48.40 56.24 -35.99
CA ASN A 12 47.12 55.80 -36.52
C ASN A 12 46.24 55.34 -35.38
N TYR A 13 45.55 56.29 -34.75
CA TYR A 13 44.41 55.95 -33.88
C TYR A 13 43.23 55.57 -34.76
N PHE A 14 43.00 54.27 -34.82
CA PHE A 14 41.73 53.74 -35.31
C PHE A 14 40.61 54.04 -34.29
N TYR A 15 39.88 55.13 -34.51
CA TYR A 15 38.59 55.34 -33.86
C TYR A 15 37.59 54.36 -34.43
N TYR A 16 37.37 53.29 -33.71
CA TYR A 16 36.22 52.41 -33.99
C TYR A 16 34.96 53.12 -33.52
N ASN A 17 34.22 53.73 -34.46
CA ASN A 17 32.87 54.21 -34.23
C ASN A 17 31.98 52.99 -34.07
N MET A 18 31.83 52.47 -32.87
CA MET A 18 30.76 51.52 -32.55
C MET A 18 29.46 52.32 -32.40
N PRO A 19 28.39 51.97 -33.09
CA PRO A 19 27.11 52.61 -32.91
C PRO A 19 26.57 52.23 -31.53
N ILE A 20 26.56 53.15 -30.59
CA ILE A 20 26.06 53.02 -29.19
C ILE A 20 24.60 52.47 -29.15
N GLN A 21 23.89 52.47 -30.28
CA GLN A 21 22.53 52.05 -30.41
C GLN A 21 22.33 50.51 -30.43
N SER A 22 23.38 49.72 -30.71
CA SER A 22 23.37 48.27 -30.65
C SER A 22 23.53 47.73 -29.22
N ASP A 23 24.37 48.41 -28.45
CA ASP A 23 24.73 47.97 -27.09
C ASP A 23 23.56 48.09 -26.09
N ILE A 24 22.74 49.14 -26.28
CA ILE A 24 21.50 49.33 -25.48
C ILE A 24 20.48 48.21 -25.70
N LYS A 25 20.36 47.72 -26.93
CA LYS A 25 19.43 46.62 -27.26
C LYS A 25 19.90 45.28 -26.64
N PHE A 26 21.22 45.02 -26.67
CA PHE A 26 21.80 43.84 -26.03
C PHE A 26 21.72 43.94 -24.50
N LEU A 27 21.92 45.10 -23.92
CA LEU A 27 21.80 45.34 -22.48
C LEU A 27 20.31 45.15 -22.03
N ALA A 28 19.36 45.69 -22.80
CA ALA A 28 17.92 45.52 -22.54
C ALA A 28 17.48 44.04 -22.63
N ALA A 29 17.98 43.30 -23.64
CA ALA A 29 17.70 41.86 -23.78
C ALA A 29 18.32 41.05 -22.62
N PHE A 30 19.51 41.40 -22.14
CA PHE A 30 20.14 40.72 -21.00
C PHE A 30 19.42 41.00 -19.69
N ILE A 31 18.96 42.25 -19.44
CA ILE A 31 18.16 42.58 -18.26
C ILE A 31 16.79 41.87 -18.29
N MET A 32 16.14 41.79 -19.46
CA MET A 32 14.87 41.11 -19.63
C MET A 32 15.00 39.59 -19.45
N GLY A 33 16.15 39.01 -19.87
CA GLY A 33 16.45 37.56 -19.64
C GLY A 33 16.68 37.24 -18.17
N CYS A 34 17.27 38.13 -17.37
CA CYS A 34 17.45 37.91 -15.93
C CYS A 34 16.14 37.91 -15.15
N PHE A 35 15.07 38.60 -15.62
CA PHE A 35 13.76 38.58 -14.96
C PHE A 35 13.07 37.22 -15.06
N PHE A 36 13.34 36.40 -16.08
CA PHE A 36 12.79 35.05 -16.21
C PHE A 36 13.48 34.00 -15.32
N LEU A 37 14.61 34.32 -14.69
CA LEU A 37 15.34 33.41 -13.80
C LEU A 37 14.90 33.51 -12.32
N TYR A 38 14.07 34.47 -11.96
CA TYR A 38 13.55 34.66 -10.59
C TYR A 38 12.32 33.81 -10.26
N GLY A 39 11.97 32.84 -11.10
CA GLY A 39 10.70 32.13 -11.05
C GLY A 39 10.70 30.75 -10.43
N CYS A 40 11.49 30.44 -9.41
CA CYS A 40 11.32 29.22 -8.60
C CYS A 40 11.87 29.42 -7.18
N GLU A 41 11.15 30.17 -6.37
CA GLU A 41 11.27 29.97 -4.92
C GLU A 41 10.41 28.77 -4.54
N ASN A 42 11.02 27.62 -4.38
CA ASN A 42 10.41 26.50 -3.68
C ASN A 42 10.11 26.95 -2.25
N ASP A 43 8.84 26.89 -1.86
CA ASP A 43 8.43 27.18 -0.50
C ASP A 43 9.13 26.22 0.47
N MET A 44 10.22 26.72 1.10
CA MET A 44 11.02 25.95 2.07
C MET A 44 10.19 25.47 3.26
N LYS A 45 9.01 26.08 3.47
CA LYS A 45 8.08 25.67 4.52
C LYS A 45 7.29 24.42 4.06
N ALA A 46 6.84 24.39 2.82
CA ALA A 46 6.20 23.21 2.24
C ALA A 46 7.18 22.02 2.16
N ILE A 47 8.48 22.26 1.89
CA ILE A 47 9.50 21.21 1.90
C ILE A 47 9.76 20.71 3.32
N LYS A 48 9.85 21.59 4.32
CA LYS A 48 10.00 21.19 5.72
C LYS A 48 8.77 20.46 6.27
N ASP A 49 7.57 20.83 5.82
CA ASP A 49 6.35 20.14 6.20
C ASP A 49 6.23 18.74 5.52
N LEU A 50 6.85 18.56 4.36
CA LEU A 50 7.02 17.24 3.71
C LEU A 50 8.06 16.38 4.45
N ASP A 51 9.16 16.95 4.91
CA ASP A 51 10.17 16.25 5.72
C ASP A 51 9.66 15.90 7.13
N ALA A 52 8.73 16.69 7.67
CA ALA A 52 8.06 16.40 8.95
C ALA A 52 6.98 15.29 8.81
N LYS A 53 6.49 15.03 7.59
CA LYS A 53 5.70 13.86 7.29
C LYS A 53 6.61 12.64 7.41
N LYS A 54 6.35 11.77 8.38
CA LYS A 54 7.14 10.58 8.71
C LYS A 54 7.75 9.97 7.46
N VAL A 55 9.05 10.16 7.27
CA VAL A 55 9.81 9.56 6.18
C VAL A 55 9.57 8.06 6.22
N GLY A 56 9.02 7.50 5.14
CA GLY A 56 8.76 6.07 5.04
C GLY A 56 7.32 5.60 5.26
N VAL A 57 6.33 6.51 5.43
CA VAL A 57 4.91 6.13 5.48
C VAL A 57 4.15 6.75 4.32
N GLU A 58 3.65 5.91 3.43
CA GLU A 58 2.75 6.30 2.33
C GLU A 58 1.29 6.05 2.75
N GLU A 59 0.43 7.04 2.55
CA GLU A 59 -1.00 6.97 2.89
C GLU A 59 -1.85 6.94 1.63
N ALA A 60 -2.81 5.99 1.57
CA ALA A 60 -3.82 5.95 0.53
C ALA A 60 -5.22 5.82 1.15
N LYS A 61 -6.18 6.61 0.64
CA LYS A 61 -7.57 6.63 1.12
C LYS A 61 -8.50 5.97 0.13
N LYS A 62 -9.55 5.30 0.65
CA LYS A 62 -10.58 4.62 -0.14
C LYS A 62 -9.98 3.65 -1.16
N VAL A 63 -9.09 2.78 -0.68
CA VAL A 63 -8.39 1.84 -1.54
C VAL A 63 -9.26 0.65 -1.89
N VAL A 64 -9.09 0.16 -3.13
CA VAL A 64 -9.59 -1.11 -3.61
C VAL A 64 -8.43 -1.85 -4.25
N ILE A 65 -8.09 -3.03 -3.71
CA ILE A 65 -6.97 -3.84 -4.17
C ILE A 65 -7.51 -5.12 -4.80
N HIS A 66 -7.12 -5.37 -6.05
CA HIS A 66 -7.44 -6.59 -6.76
C HIS A 66 -6.26 -7.56 -6.65
N TYR A 67 -6.46 -8.66 -5.92
CA TYR A 67 -5.48 -9.73 -5.84
C TYR A 67 -5.78 -10.81 -6.89
N SER A 68 -4.79 -11.09 -7.74
CA SER A 68 -4.90 -12.09 -8.79
C SER A 68 -3.69 -13.03 -8.76
N LEU A 69 -3.92 -14.31 -9.01
CA LEU A 69 -2.89 -15.33 -9.08
C LEU A 69 -3.09 -16.16 -10.34
N GLY A 70 -2.03 -16.30 -11.16
CA GLY A 70 -2.10 -17.02 -12.43
C GLY A 70 -3.15 -16.46 -13.41
N GLY A 71 -3.31 -15.12 -13.45
CA GLY A 71 -4.29 -14.43 -14.31
C GLY A 71 -5.74 -14.55 -13.83
N ARG A 72 -6.00 -15.19 -12.69
CA ARG A 72 -7.34 -15.35 -12.10
C ARG A 72 -7.51 -14.46 -10.88
N LYS A 73 -8.63 -13.75 -10.82
CA LYS A 73 -9.02 -12.96 -9.65
C LYS A 73 -9.23 -13.91 -8.47
N LYS A 74 -8.54 -13.63 -7.35
CA LYS A 74 -8.62 -14.40 -6.10
C LYS A 74 -9.33 -13.65 -4.99
N ALA A 75 -9.07 -12.34 -4.89
CA ALA A 75 -9.72 -11.51 -3.89
C ALA A 75 -9.84 -10.06 -4.35
N ILE A 76 -10.83 -9.36 -3.81
CA ILE A 76 -10.93 -7.90 -3.83
C ILE A 76 -10.98 -7.43 -2.40
N LEU A 77 -10.03 -6.57 -2.04
CA LEU A 77 -9.92 -5.96 -0.71
C LEU A 77 -10.33 -4.50 -0.80
N ALA A 78 -11.17 -4.05 0.11
CA ALA A 78 -11.55 -2.65 0.25
C ALA A 78 -11.24 -2.14 1.66
N SER A 79 -10.68 -0.93 1.76
CA SER A 79 -10.44 -0.25 3.04
C SER A 79 -10.52 1.26 2.89
N PRO A 80 -11.03 1.98 3.91
CA PRO A 80 -11.04 3.44 3.91
C PRO A 80 -9.66 4.05 3.96
N LEU A 81 -8.68 3.36 4.58
CA LEU A 81 -7.32 3.85 4.80
C LEU A 81 -6.31 2.71 4.70
N MET A 82 -5.25 2.93 3.96
CA MET A 82 -4.07 2.07 3.85
C MET A 82 -2.82 2.89 4.16
N LEU A 83 -1.96 2.34 5.00
CA LEU A 83 -0.64 2.88 5.30
C LEU A 83 0.41 1.86 4.83
N ARG A 84 1.30 2.29 3.96
CA ARG A 84 2.48 1.52 3.58
C ARG A 84 3.68 2.05 4.34
N VAL A 85 4.22 1.22 5.23
CA VAL A 85 5.34 1.58 6.10
C VAL A 85 6.62 0.98 5.55
N GLN A 86 7.56 1.85 5.19
CA GLN A 86 8.88 1.48 4.65
C GLN A 86 9.91 1.52 5.79
N GLU A 87 9.91 0.50 6.62
CA GLU A 87 10.92 0.25 7.66
C GLU A 87 11.88 -0.86 7.21
N ALA A 88 12.80 -1.27 8.10
CA ALA A 88 13.71 -2.40 7.82
C ALA A 88 12.96 -3.69 7.43
N VAL A 89 11.75 -3.89 7.96
CA VAL A 89 10.79 -4.91 7.52
C VAL A 89 9.52 -4.18 7.07
N PRO A 90 9.33 -3.97 5.77
CA PRO A 90 8.18 -3.24 5.25
C PRO A 90 6.87 -4.00 5.47
N PHE A 91 5.81 -3.24 5.72
CA PHE A 91 4.46 -3.79 5.88
C PHE A 91 3.39 -2.81 5.38
N ILE A 92 2.21 -3.36 5.11
CA ILE A 92 1.01 -2.59 4.80
C ILE A 92 0.02 -2.74 5.95
N GLU A 93 -0.55 -1.64 6.40
CA GLU A 93 -1.49 -1.59 7.50
C GLU A 93 -2.82 -0.99 7.06
N PHE A 94 -3.91 -1.56 7.54
CA PHE A 94 -5.28 -1.10 7.35
C PHE A 94 -5.89 -0.80 8.73
N PRO A 95 -5.69 0.42 9.25
CA PRO A 95 -6.07 0.75 10.63
C PRO A 95 -7.56 0.99 10.83
N ASN A 96 -8.31 1.20 9.76
CA ASN A 96 -9.72 1.59 9.78
C ASN A 96 -10.57 0.64 8.95
N THR A 97 -10.82 -0.55 9.45
CA THR A 97 -11.60 -1.62 8.80
C THR A 97 -11.01 -2.13 7.48
N ILE A 98 -11.29 -3.37 7.21
CA ILE A 98 -10.97 -4.07 5.97
C ILE A 98 -12.14 -4.97 5.62
N HIS A 99 -12.48 -5.01 4.34
CA HIS A 99 -13.43 -5.96 3.74
C HIS A 99 -12.75 -6.68 2.60
N VAL A 100 -12.92 -8.00 2.53
CA VAL A 100 -12.34 -8.83 1.46
C VAL A 100 -13.40 -9.78 0.92
N ASP A 101 -13.63 -9.72 -0.40
CA ASP A 101 -14.38 -10.71 -1.14
C ASP A 101 -13.42 -11.72 -1.76
N PHE A 102 -13.58 -13.01 -1.47
CA PHE A 102 -12.82 -14.09 -2.07
C PHE A 102 -13.61 -14.70 -3.24
N TYR A 103 -12.87 -15.07 -4.30
CA TYR A 103 -13.49 -15.52 -5.55
C TYR A 103 -13.06 -16.93 -5.92
N SER A 104 -14.05 -17.75 -6.30
CA SER A 104 -13.83 -19.07 -6.88
C SER A 104 -13.15 -19.00 -8.26
N VAL A 105 -12.79 -20.15 -8.79
CA VAL A 105 -12.21 -20.26 -10.16
C VAL A 105 -13.17 -19.79 -11.25
N GLU A 106 -14.48 -19.86 -11.00
CA GLU A 106 -15.56 -19.39 -11.88
C GLU A 106 -15.81 -17.87 -11.76
N GLY A 107 -15.09 -17.18 -10.86
CA GLY A 107 -15.22 -15.74 -10.65
C GLY A 107 -16.43 -15.34 -9.80
N LYS A 108 -17.03 -16.26 -9.05
CA LYS A 108 -18.09 -15.99 -8.08
C LYS A 108 -17.51 -15.77 -6.69
N VAL A 109 -18.14 -14.92 -5.88
CA VAL A 109 -17.78 -14.79 -4.47
C VAL A 109 -18.06 -16.11 -3.76
N GLU A 110 -17.05 -16.67 -3.09
CA GLU A 110 -17.15 -17.92 -2.32
C GLU A 110 -17.13 -17.70 -0.81
N SER A 111 -16.42 -16.65 -0.35
CA SER A 111 -16.42 -16.21 1.05
C SER A 111 -16.14 -14.73 1.16
N MET A 112 -16.45 -14.15 2.30
CA MET A 112 -16.20 -12.74 2.64
C MET A 112 -15.55 -12.64 4.02
N LEU A 113 -14.67 -11.66 4.19
CA LEU A 113 -13.98 -11.40 5.44
C LEU A 113 -14.09 -9.92 5.80
N ASP A 114 -14.41 -9.66 7.07
CA ASP A 114 -14.40 -8.33 7.66
C ASP A 114 -13.52 -8.32 8.91
N ALA A 115 -12.80 -7.22 9.14
CA ALA A 115 -12.10 -6.95 10.38
C ALA A 115 -11.98 -5.44 10.63
N LYS A 116 -11.72 -5.03 11.88
CA LYS A 116 -11.48 -3.61 12.18
C LYS A 116 -10.04 -3.18 11.88
N TYR A 117 -9.11 -4.13 11.86
CA TYR A 117 -7.70 -3.89 11.64
C TYR A 117 -7.08 -5.04 10.84
N ALA A 118 -6.16 -4.72 9.95
CA ALA A 118 -5.30 -5.72 9.31
C ALA A 118 -3.88 -5.19 9.09
N LYS A 119 -2.91 -6.12 9.09
CA LYS A 119 -1.50 -5.87 8.81
C LYS A 119 -0.96 -6.94 7.88
N TYR A 120 -0.52 -6.55 6.70
CA TYR A 120 0.12 -7.43 5.73
C TYR A 120 1.62 -7.30 5.80
N LYS A 121 2.31 -8.40 6.03
CA LYS A 121 3.76 -8.51 6.01
C LYS A 121 4.19 -9.22 4.73
N GLU A 122 4.78 -8.48 3.80
CA GLU A 122 5.19 -9.00 2.49
C GLU A 122 6.18 -10.17 2.60
N THR A 123 7.16 -10.07 3.50
CA THR A 123 8.18 -11.09 3.72
C THR A 123 7.62 -12.43 4.19
N GLU A 124 6.56 -12.39 5.00
CA GLU A 124 5.90 -13.56 5.55
C GLU A 124 4.76 -14.05 4.65
N SER A 125 4.30 -13.22 3.69
CA SER A 125 3.10 -13.46 2.88
C SER A 125 1.85 -13.72 3.74
N ASN A 126 1.79 -13.07 4.89
CA ASN A 126 0.75 -13.26 5.91
C ASN A 126 0.02 -11.94 6.18
N VAL A 127 -1.30 -12.02 6.22
CA VAL A 127 -2.19 -10.95 6.68
C VAL A 127 -2.67 -11.29 8.09
N PHE A 128 -2.22 -10.53 9.07
CA PHE A 128 -2.75 -10.57 10.42
C PHE A 128 -3.98 -9.68 10.53
N LEU A 129 -5.09 -10.23 10.99
CA LEU A 129 -6.38 -9.56 11.15
C LEU A 129 -6.73 -9.49 12.63
N LYS A 130 -7.30 -8.38 13.05
CA LYS A 130 -7.60 -8.15 14.46
C LYS A 130 -8.88 -7.36 14.65
N ASP A 131 -9.53 -7.60 15.79
CA ASP A 131 -10.72 -6.95 16.30
C ASP A 131 -11.96 -7.17 15.43
N SER A 132 -12.93 -7.89 16.00
CA SER A 132 -14.20 -8.23 15.37
C SER A 132 -14.05 -8.90 14.00
N VAL A 133 -13.11 -9.86 13.90
CA VAL A 133 -12.91 -10.62 12.67
C VAL A 133 -14.11 -11.50 12.42
N ARG A 134 -14.62 -11.46 11.20
CA ARG A 134 -15.72 -12.27 10.71
C ARG A 134 -15.39 -12.83 9.34
N VAL A 135 -15.52 -14.14 9.18
CA VAL A 135 -15.48 -14.80 7.86
C VAL A 135 -16.82 -15.49 7.63
N ILE A 136 -17.42 -15.29 6.47
CA ILE A 136 -18.68 -15.91 6.09
C ILE A 136 -18.58 -16.53 4.71
N ASN A 137 -19.02 -17.78 4.54
CA ASN A 137 -19.11 -18.43 3.24
C ASN A 137 -20.51 -18.28 2.60
N VAL A 138 -20.65 -18.69 1.35
CA VAL A 138 -21.93 -18.62 0.61
C VAL A 138 -23.03 -19.49 1.21
N LEU A 139 -22.70 -20.47 2.06
CA LEU A 139 -23.69 -21.32 2.77
C LEU A 139 -24.22 -20.62 4.04
N GLY A 140 -23.60 -19.50 4.45
CA GLY A 140 -23.94 -18.75 5.65
C GLY A 140 -23.20 -19.23 6.91
N ASP A 141 -22.29 -20.19 6.81
CA ASP A 141 -21.44 -20.55 7.92
C ASP A 141 -20.51 -19.39 8.24
N THR A 142 -20.42 -19.01 9.50
CA THR A 142 -19.77 -17.78 9.92
C THR A 142 -18.80 -18.04 11.07
N LEU A 143 -17.55 -17.65 10.89
CA LEU A 143 -16.53 -17.55 11.93
C LEU A 143 -16.59 -16.17 12.59
N TYR A 144 -16.45 -16.15 13.91
CA TYR A 144 -16.20 -14.96 14.72
C TYR A 144 -14.97 -15.20 15.59
N CYS A 145 -14.01 -14.30 15.53
CA CYS A 145 -12.84 -14.30 16.41
C CYS A 145 -12.27 -12.89 16.58
N ASN A 146 -11.32 -12.73 17.51
CA ASN A 146 -10.63 -11.43 17.69
C ASN A 146 -9.34 -11.33 16.88
N GLU A 147 -8.70 -12.46 16.59
CA GLU A 147 -7.45 -12.51 15.84
C GLU A 147 -7.49 -13.65 14.84
N LEU A 148 -7.04 -13.39 13.62
CA LEU A 148 -6.96 -14.37 12.54
C LEU A 148 -5.73 -14.09 11.70
N ASN A 149 -5.04 -15.15 11.29
CA ASN A 149 -3.99 -15.08 10.28
C ASN A 149 -4.55 -15.62 8.96
N TRP A 150 -4.21 -14.95 7.88
CA TRP A 150 -4.44 -15.39 6.52
C TRP A 150 -3.11 -15.53 5.81
N ASP A 151 -2.68 -16.77 5.61
CA ASP A 151 -1.43 -17.12 4.95
C ASP A 151 -1.66 -17.33 3.45
N LEU A 152 -1.07 -16.48 2.64
CA LEU A 152 -1.23 -16.49 1.18
C LEU A 152 -0.46 -17.63 0.49
N LYS A 153 0.43 -18.33 1.22
CA LYS A 153 1.26 -19.43 0.71
C LYS A 153 0.72 -20.81 1.09
N LYS A 154 -0.07 -20.90 2.16
CA LYS A 154 -0.69 -22.15 2.56
C LYS A 154 -1.81 -22.53 1.59
N THR A 155 -2.07 -23.83 1.51
CA THR A 155 -3.18 -24.40 0.76
C THR A 155 -3.95 -25.35 1.68
N GLY A 156 -5.27 -25.14 1.79
CA GLY A 156 -6.16 -25.95 2.59
C GLY A 156 -6.29 -25.54 4.06
N ALA A 157 -5.39 -24.65 4.54
CA ALA A 157 -5.42 -24.07 5.88
C ALA A 157 -4.90 -22.62 5.82
N GLU A 158 -5.44 -21.85 4.87
CA GLU A 158 -5.05 -20.47 4.64
C GLU A 158 -5.42 -19.57 5.82
N PHE A 159 -6.56 -19.84 6.48
CA PHE A 159 -6.97 -19.19 7.72
C PHE A 159 -6.56 -20.00 8.93
N TYR A 160 -5.95 -19.39 9.91
CA TYR A 160 -5.63 -20.02 11.18
C TYR A 160 -5.55 -19.03 12.34
N THR A 161 -5.84 -19.53 13.53
CA THR A 161 -5.67 -18.79 14.79
C THR A 161 -5.46 -19.78 15.95
N ASP A 162 -4.77 -19.33 16.99
CA ASP A 162 -4.64 -20.01 18.29
C ASP A 162 -5.56 -19.43 19.36
N LYS A 163 -6.41 -18.45 18.99
CA LYS A 163 -7.28 -17.72 19.88
C LYS A 163 -8.67 -18.35 19.96
N PRO A 164 -9.51 -17.90 20.91
CA PRO A 164 -10.91 -18.32 20.98
C PRO A 164 -11.66 -18.00 19.69
N VAL A 165 -12.44 -18.95 19.21
CA VAL A 165 -13.28 -18.88 18.02
C VAL A 165 -14.69 -19.30 18.31
N ARG A 166 -15.64 -18.73 17.55
CA ARG A 166 -17.03 -19.18 17.48
C ARG A 166 -17.41 -19.40 16.03
N ILE A 167 -17.86 -20.60 15.70
CA ILE A 167 -18.37 -20.91 14.38
C ILE A 167 -19.89 -21.14 14.49
N ARG A 168 -20.63 -20.38 13.71
CA ARG A 168 -22.07 -20.50 13.56
C ARG A 168 -22.38 -21.13 12.21
N THR A 169 -23.03 -22.29 12.21
CA THR A 169 -23.60 -22.92 11.03
C THR A 169 -25.11 -22.75 11.03
N ARG A 170 -25.81 -23.31 10.03
CA ARG A 170 -27.27 -23.31 9.98
C ARG A 170 -27.91 -24.02 11.15
N THR A 171 -27.26 -25.04 11.71
CA THR A 171 -27.85 -25.96 12.69
C THR A 171 -27.26 -25.84 14.08
N GLN A 172 -26.07 -25.27 14.21
CA GLN A 172 -25.34 -25.26 15.48
C GLN A 172 -24.37 -24.07 15.63
N ILE A 173 -24.01 -23.84 16.87
CA ILE A 173 -22.91 -22.90 17.24
C ILE A 173 -21.87 -23.74 17.96
N ILE A 174 -20.64 -23.63 17.53
CA ILE A 174 -19.49 -24.35 18.08
C ILE A 174 -18.49 -23.32 18.54
N ASP A 175 -18.12 -23.38 19.81
CA ASP A 175 -17.04 -22.58 20.41
C ASP A 175 -15.79 -23.43 20.53
N GLY A 176 -14.61 -22.77 20.53
CA GLY A 176 -13.35 -23.48 20.76
C GLY A 176 -12.15 -22.55 20.83
N ILE A 177 -10.99 -23.14 21.00
CA ILE A 177 -9.69 -22.47 21.02
C ILE A 177 -8.84 -23.04 19.91
N GLY A 178 -8.34 -22.15 19.04
CA GLY A 178 -7.58 -22.53 17.87
C GLY A 178 -8.45 -23.08 16.73
N MET A 179 -8.12 -22.69 15.51
CA MET A 179 -8.85 -23.09 14.31
C MET A 179 -7.94 -23.01 13.09
N GLU A 180 -8.15 -23.92 12.16
CA GLU A 180 -7.64 -23.89 10.80
C GLU A 180 -8.80 -24.04 9.81
N ALA A 181 -8.74 -23.31 8.69
CA ALA A 181 -9.78 -23.37 7.65
C ALA A 181 -9.24 -23.04 6.27
N LYS A 182 -9.95 -23.54 5.25
CA LYS A 182 -9.76 -23.11 3.88
C LYS A 182 -10.23 -21.67 3.68
N GLN A 183 -9.67 -20.98 2.68
CA GLN A 183 -10.02 -19.60 2.33
C GLN A 183 -11.50 -19.45 1.95
N ASP A 184 -12.10 -20.45 1.28
CA ASP A 184 -13.52 -20.48 0.94
C ASP A 184 -14.43 -20.78 2.13
N PHE A 185 -13.84 -21.11 3.30
CA PHE A 185 -14.51 -21.47 4.54
C PHE A 185 -15.52 -22.63 4.40
N THR A 186 -15.31 -23.54 3.45
CA THR A 186 -16.11 -24.76 3.29
C THR A 186 -15.64 -25.88 4.19
N GLU A 187 -14.36 -25.91 4.52
CA GLU A 187 -13.73 -26.86 5.45
C GLU A 187 -13.02 -26.09 6.55
N TRP A 188 -13.31 -26.44 7.78
CA TRP A 188 -12.68 -25.85 8.97
C TRP A 188 -12.52 -26.90 10.06
N HIS A 189 -11.51 -26.74 10.89
CA HIS A 189 -11.21 -27.59 12.01
C HIS A 189 -10.93 -26.75 13.26
N ILE A 190 -11.67 -27.00 14.36
CA ILE A 190 -11.40 -26.40 15.67
C ILE A 190 -10.45 -27.31 16.42
N ILE A 191 -9.31 -26.77 16.89
CA ILE A 191 -8.26 -27.57 17.54
C ILE A 191 -8.74 -28.07 18.92
N GLN A 192 -9.35 -27.20 19.70
CA GLN A 192 -9.90 -27.52 21.01
C GLN A 192 -11.35 -27.06 21.09
N PRO A 193 -12.31 -27.89 20.65
CA PRO A 193 -13.74 -27.54 20.75
C PRO A 193 -14.17 -27.48 22.22
N VAL A 194 -14.98 -26.45 22.53
CA VAL A 194 -15.55 -26.24 23.88
C VAL A 194 -17.05 -26.17 23.76
N GLY A 195 -17.79 -26.95 24.55
CA GLY A 195 -19.25 -26.91 24.58
C GLY A 195 -19.93 -28.25 24.34
N PHE A 196 -21.25 -28.23 24.18
CA PHE A 196 -22.10 -29.42 23.98
C PHE A 196 -22.48 -29.49 22.50
N LEU A 197 -22.15 -30.62 21.85
CA LEU A 197 -22.64 -30.94 20.52
C LEU A 197 -23.99 -31.66 20.68
N LYS A 198 -25.04 -31.14 20.06
CA LYS A 198 -26.29 -31.89 19.90
C LYS A 198 -26.11 -32.87 18.73
N VAL A 199 -25.91 -34.14 19.05
CA VAL A 199 -25.88 -35.22 18.05
C VAL A 199 -27.29 -35.82 17.94
N PRO A 200 -27.86 -35.95 16.72
CA PRO A 200 -29.13 -36.67 16.54
C PRO A 200 -29.00 -38.07 17.08
N ALA A 201 -30.03 -38.54 17.84
CA ALA A 201 -30.02 -39.84 18.49
C ALA A 201 -29.87 -41.05 17.50
N ALA A 202 -30.18 -40.86 16.24
CA ALA A 202 -30.01 -41.85 15.18
C ALA A 202 -28.54 -42.16 14.79
N GLN A 203 -27.57 -41.40 15.29
CA GLN A 203 -26.13 -41.59 14.98
C GLN A 203 -25.37 -42.34 16.07
N PHE A 204 -26.03 -42.78 17.16
CA PHE A 204 -25.38 -43.64 18.14
C PHE A 204 -25.52 -45.10 17.70
N PRO A 205 -24.42 -45.85 17.57
CA PRO A 205 -24.52 -47.31 17.38
C PRO A 205 -25.17 -47.96 18.63
N ASN A 206 -26.16 -48.78 18.42
CA ASN A 206 -26.79 -49.60 19.46
C ASN A 206 -25.80 -50.65 19.97
#